data_821a9ff06a7fd79b2f170f2aedb96c71
#
_entry.id   821a9ff06a7fd79b2f170f2aedb96c71
#
_cell.length_a   1.000
_cell.length_b   1.000
_cell.length_c   1.000
_cell.angle_alpha   90.00
_cell.angle_beta   90.00
_cell.angle_gamma   90.00
#
_symmetry.space_group_name_H-M   'P 1'
#
loop_
_entity.id
_entity.type
_entity.pdbx_description
1 polymer ?
#
loop_
_entity_poly.entity_id
_entity_poly.type
_entity_poly.pdbx_seq_one_letter_code
_entity_poly.pdbx_strand_id
1 'polypeptide(L)'
;MPGFFTSKEVQTVARAKDKTFTCASCGLYLKCNSPKMRPFGNFKKGILNIGEAPGETEDKYNKPWQGRAGKLLQKTYAKLGIDLFEDCLNMNAVSCRPSNEKGENRTPTNSEIDNCRRFVLRTIEKYKPKLIVLFGGVAVQSLIGYRWKNNLGSISKWRGWTIPDQDFQCWICPVFHPSYILRSEGGVEEVVWKNDLKQAINLVV
;
A
#
# COMPACT_ATOMS: atom_id res chain seq x y z
N MET A 1 -21.05 13.87 -7.31
CA MET A 1 -20.05 14.02 -8.39
C MET A 1 -19.76 12.65 -8.96
N PRO A 2 -19.63 12.46 -10.28
CA PRO A 2 -19.22 11.17 -10.82
C PRO A 2 -17.80 10.85 -10.31
N GLY A 3 -17.59 9.61 -9.82
CA GLY A 3 -16.28 9.15 -9.39
C GLY A 3 -15.31 9.10 -10.56
N PHE A 4 -14.01 9.06 -10.25
CA PHE A 4 -12.92 9.04 -11.21
C PHE A 4 -12.96 7.82 -12.16
N PHE A 5 -13.68 6.76 -11.73
CA PHE A 5 -13.85 5.52 -12.48
C PHE A 5 -15.32 5.07 -12.46
N THR A 6 -15.82 4.54 -13.56
CA THR A 6 -17.16 3.94 -13.62
C THR A 6 -17.10 2.45 -13.21
N SER A 7 -18.15 1.96 -12.56
CA SER A 7 -18.27 0.56 -12.15
C SER A 7 -18.12 -0.45 -13.30
N LYS A 8 -18.49 -0.08 -14.55
CA LYS A 8 -18.31 -0.91 -15.75
C LYS A 8 -16.85 -1.05 -16.14
N GLU A 9 -16.05 0.03 -16.11
CA GLU A 9 -14.63 0.01 -16.45
C GLU A 9 -13.83 -0.83 -15.44
N VAL A 10 -14.17 -0.68 -14.15
CA VAL A 10 -13.56 -1.47 -13.07
C VAL A 10 -13.85 -2.97 -13.22
N GLN A 11 -15.10 -3.35 -13.48
CA GLN A 11 -15.49 -4.76 -13.64
C GLN A 11 -14.87 -5.41 -14.87
N THR A 12 -14.76 -4.70 -15.98
CA THR A 12 -14.18 -5.24 -17.22
C THR A 12 -12.69 -5.50 -17.09
N VAL A 13 -11.97 -4.63 -16.42
CA VAL A 13 -10.52 -4.79 -16.16
C VAL A 13 -10.25 -5.88 -15.12
N ALA A 14 -11.08 -6.01 -14.09
CA ALA A 14 -10.97 -7.06 -13.07
C ALA A 14 -11.18 -8.47 -13.66
N ARG A 15 -12.22 -8.67 -14.46
CA ARG A 15 -12.57 -9.96 -15.05
C ARG A 15 -11.56 -10.46 -16.09
N ALA A 16 -10.91 -9.57 -16.82
CA ALA A 16 -9.93 -9.94 -17.86
C ALA A 16 -8.59 -10.42 -17.29
N LYS A 17 -8.26 -10.06 -16.04
CA LYS A 17 -6.94 -10.30 -15.42
C LYS A 17 -6.93 -11.44 -14.38
N ASP A 18 -8.08 -11.95 -13.96
CA ASP A 18 -8.18 -12.81 -12.78
C ASP A 18 -7.86 -14.31 -13.03
N LYS A 19 -7.73 -14.74 -14.27
CA LYS A 19 -7.61 -16.17 -14.60
C LYS A 19 -6.19 -16.75 -14.62
N THR A 20 -5.15 -15.91 -14.60
CA THR A 20 -3.76 -16.39 -14.82
C THR A 20 -2.80 -16.18 -13.65
N PHE A 21 -3.13 -15.36 -12.68
CA PHE A 21 -2.22 -14.99 -11.61
C PHE A 21 -2.45 -15.79 -10.32
N THR A 22 -1.46 -16.59 -9.94
CA THR A 22 -1.49 -17.43 -8.73
C THR A 22 -0.21 -17.27 -7.91
N CYS A 23 -0.23 -17.64 -6.62
CA CYS A 23 0.99 -17.70 -5.82
C CYS A 23 2.00 -18.70 -6.42
N ALA A 24 1.53 -19.77 -7.06
CA ALA A 24 2.39 -20.75 -7.72
C ALA A 24 3.16 -20.12 -8.89
N SER A 25 2.52 -19.29 -9.72
CA SER A 25 3.19 -18.59 -10.82
C SER A 25 4.12 -17.47 -10.35
N CYS A 26 3.87 -16.88 -9.17
CA CYS A 26 4.72 -15.85 -8.57
C CYS A 26 6.01 -16.43 -7.95
N GLY A 27 5.92 -17.52 -7.21
CA GLY A 27 7.05 -18.21 -6.59
C GLY A 27 7.72 -17.51 -5.41
N LEU A 28 7.42 -16.23 -5.11
CA LEU A 28 8.06 -15.48 -4.01
C LEU A 28 7.92 -16.14 -2.64
N TYR A 29 6.80 -16.83 -2.40
CA TYR A 29 6.52 -17.49 -1.14
C TYR A 29 7.50 -18.62 -0.78
N LEU A 30 8.25 -19.12 -1.77
CA LEU A 30 9.28 -20.15 -1.57
C LEU A 30 10.63 -19.55 -1.14
N LYS A 31 10.79 -18.22 -1.24
CA LYS A 31 12.08 -17.52 -1.08
C LYS A 31 12.10 -16.55 0.09
N CYS A 32 11.08 -16.55 0.95
CA CYS A 32 10.98 -15.64 2.10
C CYS A 32 10.66 -16.42 3.38
N ASN A 33 10.99 -15.84 4.55
CA ASN A 33 10.76 -16.45 5.86
C ASN A 33 9.30 -16.39 6.28
N SER A 34 8.62 -15.30 5.92
CA SER A 34 7.21 -15.02 6.25
C SER A 34 6.36 -14.96 5.00
N PRO A 35 6.03 -16.12 4.38
CA PRO A 35 5.27 -16.15 3.15
C PRO A 35 3.83 -15.68 3.37
N LYS A 36 3.32 -14.91 2.41
CA LYS A 36 1.92 -14.44 2.39
C LYS A 36 1.56 -13.66 3.66
N MET A 37 2.44 -12.73 4.06
CA MET A 37 2.23 -11.88 5.23
C MET A 37 0.82 -11.30 5.25
N ARG A 38 0.10 -11.52 6.35
CA ARG A 38 -1.29 -11.09 6.51
C ARG A 38 -1.38 -9.61 6.91
N PRO A 39 -2.51 -8.95 6.60
CA PRO A 39 -2.81 -7.64 7.19
C PRO A 39 -2.75 -7.71 8.72
N PHE A 40 -2.21 -6.66 9.34
CA PHE A 40 -2.00 -6.59 10.78
C PHE A 40 -2.46 -5.25 11.36
N GLY A 41 -3.17 -5.29 12.49
CA GLY A 41 -3.69 -4.15 13.24
C GLY A 41 -5.16 -4.29 13.60
N ASN A 42 -5.63 -3.49 14.58
CA ASN A 42 -6.98 -3.59 15.12
C ASN A 42 -8.05 -2.78 14.38
N PHE A 43 -7.62 -1.90 13.47
CA PHE A 43 -8.49 -1.17 12.53
C PHE A 43 -9.55 -0.26 13.17
N LYS A 44 -9.33 0.27 14.37
CA LYS A 44 -10.35 1.02 15.14
C LYS A 44 -10.88 2.27 14.41
N LYS A 45 -10.05 2.95 13.62
CA LYS A 45 -10.43 4.18 12.88
C LYS A 45 -10.79 3.95 11.41
N GLY A 46 -10.76 2.72 10.93
CA GLY A 46 -11.11 2.41 9.54
C GLY A 46 -10.05 2.85 8.53
N ILE A 47 -8.77 2.94 8.93
CA ILE A 47 -7.65 3.34 8.08
C ILE A 47 -6.92 2.09 7.61
N LEU A 48 -6.79 1.91 6.28
CA LEU A 48 -5.99 0.86 5.66
C LEU A 48 -4.71 1.46 5.07
N ASN A 49 -3.56 1.04 5.59
CA ASN A 49 -2.25 1.39 5.06
C ASN A 49 -1.73 0.30 4.13
N ILE A 50 -1.36 0.66 2.91
CA ILE A 50 -0.80 -0.26 1.91
C ILE A 50 0.62 0.19 1.58
N GLY A 51 1.62 -0.60 2.01
CA GLY A 51 3.02 -0.42 1.66
C GLY A 51 3.39 -1.13 0.35
N GLU A 52 4.68 -1.19 0.05
CA GLU A 52 5.23 -1.84 -1.14
C GLU A 52 5.26 -3.37 -1.00
N ALA A 53 6.15 -3.86 -0.14
CA ALA A 53 6.40 -5.27 0.15
C ALA A 53 7.11 -5.39 1.50
N PRO A 54 7.13 -6.57 2.15
CA PRO A 54 7.94 -6.79 3.33
C PRO A 54 9.43 -6.59 3.03
N GLY A 55 10.13 -5.84 3.89
CA GLY A 55 11.58 -5.81 3.93
C GLY A 55 12.13 -6.98 4.75
N GLU A 56 13.45 -7.03 4.93
CA GLU A 56 14.13 -8.09 5.69
C GLU A 56 13.64 -8.17 7.14
N THR A 57 13.48 -7.04 7.79
CA THR A 57 13.01 -6.97 9.18
C THR A 57 11.56 -7.45 9.29
N GLU A 58 10.70 -7.01 8.39
CA GLU A 58 9.30 -7.43 8.33
C GLU A 58 9.20 -8.94 8.06
N ASP A 59 9.99 -9.46 7.13
CA ASP A 59 10.03 -10.88 6.79
C ASP A 59 10.50 -11.74 7.95
N LYS A 60 11.46 -11.23 8.76
CA LYS A 60 11.95 -11.92 9.98
C LYS A 60 10.87 -11.98 11.07
N TYR A 61 10.11 -10.90 11.28
CA TYR A 61 9.14 -10.82 12.38
C TYR A 61 7.69 -11.15 11.97
N ASN A 62 7.44 -11.43 10.71
CA ASN A 62 6.11 -11.66 10.14
C ASN A 62 5.11 -10.55 10.49
N LYS A 63 5.55 -9.30 10.44
CA LYS A 63 4.74 -8.15 10.82
C LYS A 63 5.13 -6.93 9.98
N PRO A 64 4.17 -6.17 9.41
CA PRO A 64 4.47 -4.97 8.63
C PRO A 64 5.04 -3.85 9.51
N TRP A 65 5.81 -2.96 8.90
CA TRP A 65 6.31 -1.71 9.50
C TRP A 65 7.22 -1.92 10.73
N GLN A 66 8.10 -2.93 10.72
CA GLN A 66 9.03 -3.22 11.82
C GLN A 66 10.41 -2.57 11.64
N GLY A 67 10.83 -2.32 10.41
CA GLY A 67 12.10 -1.72 10.05
C GLY A 67 12.15 -0.20 10.28
N ARG A 68 13.24 0.43 9.83
CA ARG A 68 13.49 1.88 9.99
C ARG A 68 12.35 2.73 9.40
N ALA A 69 11.85 2.36 8.22
CA ALA A 69 10.72 3.02 7.56
C ALA A 69 9.43 2.93 8.39
N GLY A 70 9.16 1.78 8.96
CA GLY A 70 8.02 1.56 9.86
C GLY A 70 8.11 2.35 11.14
N LYS A 71 9.29 2.46 11.75
CA LYS A 71 9.51 3.29 12.97
C LYS A 71 9.28 4.78 12.69
N LEU A 72 9.71 5.28 11.52
CA LEU A 72 9.41 6.65 11.10
C LEU A 72 7.90 6.86 10.95
N LEU A 73 7.21 5.92 10.32
CA LEU A 73 5.76 5.98 10.13
C LEU A 73 5.03 5.98 11.47
N GLN A 74 5.36 5.06 12.39
CA GLN A 74 4.78 4.99 13.74
C GLN A 74 4.93 6.32 14.48
N LYS A 75 6.16 6.88 14.49
CA LYS A 75 6.44 8.18 15.12
C LYS A 75 5.63 9.32 14.49
N THR A 76 5.44 9.30 13.18
CA THR A 76 4.69 10.35 12.46
C THR A 76 3.20 10.22 12.73
N TYR A 77 2.64 9.02 12.69
CA TYR A 77 1.24 8.77 13.03
C TYR A 77 0.93 9.15 14.48
N ALA A 78 1.80 8.79 15.43
CA ALA A 78 1.61 9.16 16.85
C ALA A 78 1.51 10.69 17.04
N LYS A 79 2.28 11.49 16.27
CA LYS A 79 2.16 12.96 16.29
C LYS A 79 0.83 13.48 15.72
N LEU A 80 0.11 12.67 14.97
CA LEU A 80 -1.20 12.97 14.41
C LEU A 80 -2.34 12.35 15.26
N GLY A 81 -2.03 11.82 16.46
CA GLY A 81 -3.00 11.18 17.34
C GLY A 81 -3.49 9.80 16.85
N ILE A 82 -2.69 9.12 16.04
CA ILE A 82 -2.99 7.81 15.48
C ILE A 82 -2.01 6.77 15.99
N ASP A 83 -2.50 5.69 16.56
CA ASP A 83 -1.71 4.48 16.77
C ASP A 83 -1.73 3.61 15.51
N LEU A 84 -0.54 3.33 14.95
CA LEU A 84 -0.42 2.62 13.68
C LEU A 84 -1.03 1.21 13.72
N PHE A 85 -1.03 0.55 14.87
CA PHE A 85 -1.50 -0.83 14.99
C PHE A 85 -2.87 -0.98 15.66
N GLU A 86 -3.27 -0.01 16.49
CA GLU A 86 -4.60 0.00 17.07
C GLU A 86 -5.64 0.62 16.12
N ASP A 87 -5.30 1.75 15.51
CA ASP A 87 -6.24 2.52 14.71
C ASP A 87 -6.30 2.08 13.25
N CYS A 88 -5.20 1.48 12.75
CA CYS A 88 -5.06 1.12 11.35
C CYS A 88 -4.97 -0.39 11.13
N LEU A 89 -5.34 -0.82 9.93
CA LEU A 89 -4.94 -2.10 9.35
C LEU A 89 -3.76 -1.86 8.41
N ASN A 90 -2.72 -2.67 8.49
CA ASN A 90 -1.47 -2.49 7.75
C ASN A 90 -1.20 -3.71 6.88
N MET A 91 -0.95 -3.50 5.60
CA MET A 91 -0.57 -4.54 4.66
C MET A 91 0.39 -4.00 3.58
N ASN A 92 0.82 -4.86 2.68
CA ASN A 92 1.62 -4.48 1.52
C ASN A 92 0.91 -4.87 0.21
N ALA A 93 1.25 -4.18 -0.87
CA ALA A 93 0.83 -4.50 -2.22
C ALA A 93 1.29 -5.90 -2.65
N VAL A 94 2.51 -6.29 -2.22
CA VAL A 94 3.05 -7.64 -2.37
C VAL A 94 3.27 -8.25 -0.99
N SER A 95 2.69 -9.42 -0.73
CA SER A 95 2.63 -10.01 0.61
C SER A 95 3.85 -10.88 0.97
N CYS A 96 4.77 -11.13 0.05
CA CYS A 96 6.02 -11.86 0.26
C CYS A 96 7.20 -10.94 -0.01
N ARG A 97 8.32 -11.13 0.71
CA ARG A 97 9.53 -10.32 0.51
C ARG A 97 10.15 -10.61 -0.86
N PRO A 98 10.29 -9.62 -1.76
CA PRO A 98 11.09 -9.78 -2.96
C PRO A 98 12.56 -9.53 -2.64
N SER A 99 13.41 -10.51 -2.93
CA SER A 99 14.86 -10.42 -2.77
C SER A 99 15.59 -10.78 -4.07
N ASN A 100 16.82 -10.28 -4.23
CA ASN A 100 17.73 -10.70 -5.28
C ASN A 100 18.49 -11.97 -4.87
N GLU A 101 19.39 -12.46 -5.72
CA GLU A 101 20.21 -13.65 -5.46
C GLU A 101 21.16 -13.49 -4.27
N LYS A 102 21.51 -12.24 -3.92
CA LYS A 102 22.34 -11.91 -2.73
C LYS A 102 21.52 -11.79 -1.45
N GLY A 103 20.20 -12.00 -1.50
CA GLY A 103 19.32 -11.86 -0.34
C GLY A 103 18.96 -10.38 -0.03
N GLU A 104 19.31 -9.42 -0.86
CA GLU A 104 18.97 -8.01 -0.67
C GLU A 104 17.56 -7.71 -1.15
N ASN A 105 16.89 -6.75 -0.53
CA ASN A 105 15.57 -6.30 -0.95
C ASN A 105 15.62 -5.70 -2.36
N ARG A 106 14.64 -6.03 -3.18
CA ARG A 106 14.38 -5.41 -4.48
C ARG A 106 12.95 -4.93 -4.61
N THR A 107 12.71 -4.05 -5.56
CA THR A 107 11.35 -3.66 -5.94
C THR A 107 10.61 -4.87 -6.56
N PRO A 108 9.33 -5.08 -6.20
CA PRO A 108 8.49 -6.08 -6.86
C PRO A 108 8.35 -5.83 -8.35
N THR A 109 8.31 -6.90 -9.13
CA THR A 109 7.96 -6.85 -10.56
C THR A 109 6.46 -6.60 -10.76
N ASN A 110 6.06 -6.11 -11.93
CA ASN A 110 4.64 -5.93 -12.26
C ASN A 110 3.85 -7.24 -12.15
N SER A 111 4.44 -8.37 -12.54
CA SER A 111 3.81 -9.69 -12.39
C SER A 111 3.57 -10.05 -10.92
N GLU A 112 4.51 -9.76 -10.03
CA GLU A 112 4.37 -10.01 -8.59
C GLU A 112 3.27 -9.12 -7.98
N ILE A 113 3.19 -7.86 -8.41
CA ILE A 113 2.11 -6.93 -8.01
C ILE A 113 0.76 -7.47 -8.48
N ASP A 114 0.65 -7.87 -9.75
CA ASP A 114 -0.59 -8.39 -10.34
C ASP A 114 -1.04 -9.69 -9.64
N ASN A 115 -0.11 -10.59 -9.32
CA ASN A 115 -0.41 -11.82 -8.57
C ASN A 115 -0.96 -11.54 -7.16
N CYS A 116 -0.44 -10.50 -6.48
CA CYS A 116 -0.83 -10.17 -5.12
C CYS A 116 -2.06 -9.27 -5.02
N ARG A 117 -2.41 -8.52 -6.07
CA ARG A 117 -3.52 -7.56 -6.08
C ARG A 117 -4.83 -8.11 -5.54
N ARG A 118 -5.17 -9.36 -5.85
CA ARG A 118 -6.39 -10.01 -5.35
C ARG A 118 -6.48 -10.02 -3.82
N PHE A 119 -5.35 -10.09 -3.12
CA PHE A 119 -5.33 -10.04 -1.66
C PHE A 119 -5.62 -8.63 -1.15
N VAL A 120 -5.11 -7.60 -1.86
CA VAL A 120 -5.43 -6.20 -1.57
C VAL A 120 -6.93 -5.95 -1.75
N LEU A 121 -7.50 -6.34 -2.89
CA LEU A 121 -8.92 -6.15 -3.18
C LEU A 121 -9.82 -6.88 -2.17
N ARG A 122 -9.52 -8.15 -1.86
CA ARG A 122 -10.25 -8.92 -0.83
C ARG A 122 -10.16 -8.29 0.55
N THR A 123 -9.02 -7.67 0.89
CA THR A 123 -8.88 -6.97 2.17
C THR A 123 -9.76 -5.74 2.20
N ILE A 124 -9.80 -4.94 1.13
CA ILE A 124 -10.68 -3.77 1.02
C ILE A 124 -12.15 -4.19 1.11
N GLU A 125 -12.56 -5.20 0.36
CA GLU A 125 -13.94 -5.74 0.39
C GLU A 125 -14.36 -6.23 1.78
N LYS A 126 -13.44 -6.94 2.47
CA LYS A 126 -13.70 -7.50 3.80
C LYS A 126 -13.81 -6.42 4.88
N TYR A 127 -12.87 -5.48 4.90
CA TYR A 127 -12.74 -4.51 6.00
C TYR A 127 -13.47 -3.19 5.74
N LYS A 128 -13.79 -2.88 4.49
CA LYS A 128 -14.49 -1.66 4.06
C LYS A 128 -13.88 -0.39 4.69
N PRO A 129 -12.59 -0.10 4.40
CA PRO A 129 -11.91 1.04 5.00
C PRO A 129 -12.60 2.36 4.61
N LYS A 130 -12.55 3.34 5.51
CA LYS A 130 -12.97 4.72 5.23
C LYS A 130 -11.87 5.49 4.49
N LEU A 131 -10.61 5.13 4.77
CA LEU A 131 -9.42 5.72 4.20
C LEU A 131 -8.43 4.63 3.81
N ILE A 132 -7.88 4.73 2.59
CA ILE A 132 -6.76 3.92 2.12
C ILE A 132 -5.58 4.85 1.88
N VAL A 133 -4.47 4.65 2.60
CA VAL A 133 -3.22 5.37 2.38
C VAL A 133 -2.27 4.48 1.60
N LEU A 134 -1.86 4.95 0.40
CA LEU A 134 -0.96 4.23 -0.51
C LEU A 134 0.47 4.76 -0.38
N PHE A 135 1.36 3.97 0.20
CA PHE A 135 2.76 4.34 0.42
C PHE A 135 3.65 3.95 -0.76
N GLY A 136 3.97 4.92 -1.62
CA GLY A 136 4.88 4.74 -2.75
C GLY A 136 4.24 4.24 -4.04
N GLY A 137 5.02 4.23 -5.12
CA GLY A 137 4.55 3.93 -6.47
C GLY A 137 3.99 2.52 -6.65
N VAL A 138 4.56 1.53 -5.95
CA VAL A 138 4.09 0.13 -6.02
C VAL A 138 2.69 -0.03 -5.45
N ALA A 139 2.39 0.62 -4.33
CA ALA A 139 1.04 0.62 -3.76
C ALA A 139 0.03 1.31 -4.70
N VAL A 140 0.42 2.44 -5.29
CA VAL A 140 -0.37 3.15 -6.31
C VAL A 140 -0.61 2.26 -7.53
N GLN A 141 0.43 1.60 -8.05
CA GLN A 141 0.31 0.67 -9.18
C GLN A 141 -0.61 -0.52 -8.85
N SER A 142 -0.54 -1.02 -7.63
CA SER A 142 -1.38 -2.14 -7.19
C SER A 142 -2.88 -1.80 -7.18
N LEU A 143 -3.27 -0.61 -6.72
CA LEU A 143 -4.68 -0.26 -6.56
C LEU A 143 -5.22 0.63 -7.68
N ILE A 144 -4.50 1.70 -8.04
CA ILE A 144 -4.93 2.67 -9.05
C ILE A 144 -4.53 2.20 -10.45
N GLY A 145 -3.28 1.72 -10.63
CA GLY A 145 -2.76 1.30 -11.93
C GLY A 145 -3.48 0.14 -12.58
N TYR A 146 -4.07 -0.70 -11.77
CA TYR A 146 -4.89 -1.81 -12.25
C TYR A 146 -6.20 -1.35 -12.91
N ARG A 147 -6.77 -0.22 -12.49
CA ARG A 147 -7.98 0.39 -13.06
C ARG A 147 -7.67 1.19 -14.31
N TRP A 148 -6.52 1.82 -14.34
CA TRP A 148 -5.99 2.55 -15.48
C TRP A 148 -4.89 1.73 -16.16
N LYS A 149 -5.08 1.29 -17.34
CA LYS A 149 -4.12 0.51 -18.13
C LYS A 149 -2.85 1.28 -18.55
N ASN A 150 -2.70 2.53 -18.16
CA ASN A 150 -1.63 3.43 -18.58
C ASN A 150 -0.50 3.48 -17.56
N ASN A 151 0.70 3.87 -18.00
CA ASN A 151 1.81 4.17 -17.12
C ASN A 151 1.43 5.32 -16.19
N LEU A 152 1.31 5.04 -14.90
CA LEU A 152 0.95 6.03 -13.89
C LEU A 152 2.05 7.07 -13.64
N GLY A 153 3.26 6.84 -14.14
CA GLY A 153 4.41 7.68 -13.88
C GLY A 153 4.89 7.63 -12.42
N SER A 154 5.60 8.66 -12.01
CA SER A 154 6.21 8.75 -10.68
C SER A 154 5.16 9.03 -9.60
N ILE A 155 5.41 8.54 -8.38
CA ILE A 155 4.61 8.84 -7.19
C ILE A 155 4.46 10.35 -6.93
N SER A 156 5.41 11.16 -7.38
CA SER A 156 5.36 12.63 -7.25
C SER A 156 4.15 13.26 -7.94
N LYS A 157 3.57 12.60 -8.95
CA LYS A 157 2.34 13.04 -9.62
C LYS A 157 1.07 12.71 -8.83
N TRP A 158 1.15 11.73 -7.95
CA TRP A 158 -0.01 11.18 -7.23
C TRP A 158 -0.06 11.59 -5.76
N ARG A 159 1.10 11.85 -5.15
CA ARG A 159 1.16 12.19 -3.73
C ARG A 159 0.33 13.44 -3.40
N GLY A 160 -0.30 13.44 -2.24
CA GLY A 160 -1.10 14.55 -1.74
C GLY A 160 -2.49 14.67 -2.37
N TRP A 161 -2.87 13.83 -3.33
CA TRP A 161 -4.24 13.77 -3.81
C TRP A 161 -5.13 13.05 -2.82
N THR A 162 -6.36 13.54 -2.67
CA THR A 162 -7.45 12.88 -1.94
C THR A 162 -8.49 12.43 -2.96
N ILE A 163 -8.47 11.16 -3.31
CA ILE A 163 -9.27 10.59 -4.39
C ILE A 163 -10.51 9.93 -3.79
N PRO A 164 -11.74 10.44 -4.03
CA PRO A 164 -12.96 9.75 -3.61
C PRO A 164 -13.18 8.53 -4.50
N ASP A 165 -13.28 7.35 -3.89
CA ASP A 165 -13.58 6.11 -4.60
C ASP A 165 -15.00 5.66 -4.31
N GLN A 166 -15.85 5.66 -5.33
CA GLN A 166 -17.27 5.30 -5.20
C GLN A 166 -17.50 3.81 -5.10
N ASP A 167 -16.63 2.98 -5.70
CA ASP A 167 -16.81 1.52 -5.67
C ASP A 167 -16.48 0.97 -4.28
N PHE A 168 -15.41 1.47 -3.66
CA PHE A 168 -15.03 1.10 -2.29
C PHE A 168 -15.65 1.99 -1.21
N GLN A 169 -16.32 3.08 -1.61
CA GLN A 169 -16.91 4.08 -0.71
C GLN A 169 -15.91 4.61 0.32
N CYS A 170 -14.70 4.94 -0.13
CA CYS A 170 -13.60 5.39 0.72
C CYS A 170 -12.78 6.49 0.05
N TRP A 171 -11.90 7.11 0.82
CA TRP A 171 -10.86 7.99 0.32
C TRP A 171 -9.60 7.19 0.00
N ILE A 172 -8.94 7.48 -1.12
CA ILE A 172 -7.63 6.93 -1.48
C ILE A 172 -6.62 8.07 -1.52
N CYS A 173 -5.59 7.99 -0.70
CA CYS A 173 -4.58 9.03 -0.54
C CYS A 173 -3.17 8.47 -0.79
N PRO A 174 -2.59 8.69 -1.99
CA PRO A 174 -1.21 8.34 -2.27
C PRO A 174 -0.24 9.29 -1.56
N VAL A 175 0.83 8.73 -0.98
CA VAL A 175 1.89 9.47 -0.29
C VAL A 175 3.27 8.88 -0.62
N PHE A 176 4.34 9.59 -0.34
CA PHE A 176 5.68 9.01 -0.43
C PHE A 176 5.83 7.82 0.52
N HIS A 177 6.64 6.83 0.11
CA HIS A 177 7.02 5.74 1.01
C HIS A 177 8.00 6.25 2.09
N PRO A 178 7.86 5.84 3.37
CA PRO A 178 8.75 6.33 4.43
C PRO A 178 10.24 6.06 4.17
N SER A 179 10.59 5.00 3.44
CA SER A 179 11.98 4.75 3.07
C SER A 179 12.58 5.80 2.12
N TYR A 180 11.74 6.45 1.30
CA TYR A 180 12.18 7.58 0.48
C TYR A 180 12.50 8.78 1.36
N ILE A 181 11.66 9.07 2.34
CA ILE A 181 11.87 10.16 3.31
C ILE A 181 13.14 9.96 4.13
N LEU A 182 13.43 8.71 4.53
CA LEU A 182 14.69 8.40 5.24
C LEU A 182 15.95 8.67 4.38
N ARG A 183 15.84 8.64 3.05
CA ARG A 183 16.96 8.94 2.14
C ARG A 183 17.09 10.42 1.80
N SER A 184 16.02 11.20 1.99
CA SER A 184 16.02 12.65 1.73
C SER A 184 16.57 13.48 2.90
N GLU A 185 17.06 12.83 3.96
CA GLU A 185 17.74 13.46 5.11
C GLU A 185 17.00 14.65 5.73
N GLY A 186 15.67 14.57 5.83
CA GLY A 186 14.88 15.62 6.49
C GLY A 186 14.61 16.88 5.65
N GLY A 187 14.73 16.78 4.34
CA GLY A 187 14.46 17.86 3.39
C GLY A 187 12.99 18.25 3.27
N VAL A 188 12.68 19.04 2.25
CA VAL A 188 11.31 19.50 1.91
C VAL A 188 10.33 18.32 1.77
N GLU A 189 10.82 17.17 1.29
CA GLU A 189 10.04 15.94 1.12
C GLU A 189 9.43 15.44 2.43
N GLU A 190 10.14 15.57 3.55
CA GLU A 190 9.61 15.16 4.85
C GLU A 190 8.47 16.07 5.30
N VAL A 191 8.60 17.38 5.10
CA VAL A 191 7.54 18.37 5.43
C VAL A 191 6.30 18.09 4.59
N VAL A 192 6.49 17.92 3.28
CA VAL A 192 5.44 17.60 2.32
C VAL A 192 4.73 16.29 2.70
N TRP A 193 5.48 15.23 2.98
CA TRP A 193 4.94 13.93 3.37
C TRP A 193 4.12 13.98 4.67
N LYS A 194 4.59 14.73 5.68
CA LYS A 194 3.83 14.93 6.92
C LYS A 194 2.51 15.69 6.67
N ASN A 195 2.53 16.69 5.79
CA ASN A 195 1.33 17.43 5.42
C ASN A 195 0.34 16.53 4.64
N ASP A 196 0.82 15.72 3.71
CA ASP A 196 -0.03 14.76 2.99
C ASP A 196 -0.71 13.78 3.94
N LEU A 197 0.04 13.21 4.89
CA LEU A 197 -0.51 12.30 5.91
C LEU A 197 -1.53 13.00 6.80
N LYS A 198 -1.25 14.22 7.27
CA LYS A 198 -2.18 15.00 8.07
C LYS A 198 -3.48 15.27 7.30
N GLN A 199 -3.38 15.68 6.05
CA GLN A 199 -4.52 15.92 5.17
C GLN A 199 -5.36 14.64 4.98
N ALA A 200 -4.71 13.50 4.71
CA ALA A 200 -5.40 12.22 4.55
C ALA A 200 -6.13 11.79 5.83
N ILE A 201 -5.48 11.86 6.98
CA ILE A 201 -6.04 11.45 8.27
C ILE A 201 -7.24 12.34 8.66
N ASN A 202 -7.18 13.64 8.42
CA ASN A 202 -8.28 14.58 8.71
C ASN A 202 -9.58 14.29 7.93
N LEU A 203 -9.55 13.40 6.93
CA LEU A 203 -10.77 12.99 6.21
C LEU A 203 -11.65 12.03 7.03
N VAL A 204 -11.09 11.38 8.07
CA VAL A 204 -11.77 10.27 8.78
C VAL A 204 -11.68 10.34 10.31
N VAL A 205 -10.97 11.34 10.85
CA VAL A 205 -10.77 11.54 12.30
C VAL A 205 -11.30 12.88 12.75
#